data_6c037ee25bf33c1959af32d7177936c9
#
_entry.id   6c037ee25bf33c1959af32d7177936c9
#
_cell.length_a   1.000
_cell.length_b   1.000
_cell.length_c   1.000
_cell.angle_alpha   90.00
_cell.angle_beta   90.00
_cell.angle_gamma   90.00
#
_symmetry.space_group_name_H-M   'P 1'
#
loop_
_entity.id
_entity.type
_entity.pdbx_description
1 polymer ?
#
loop_
_entity_poly.entity_id
_entity_poly.type
_entity_poly.pdbx_seq_one_letter_code
_entity_poly.pdbx_strand_id
1 'polypeptide(L)'
;MSLYTKEEFNKLSVMYDGDKDRDATSKIRGFLFQDYITIMCLLQKQVKYVCSEYLEDVDVFFEDGTFEFIQVKYYPKTNPNIKEISTDLYYQYLRLQILQSTLKAVPRLYIHRKPKVKKPTFDEMKAYIGLGNTLRKSMDYSNIVDPVTWLKTNIYTTNKKDVQKQNLFAAMASEDSLNGFLTEYDISHQLDINEYKVELMKALARNYPNTDSGGNEEHWQLILLGLAISYIQRRYELVDSDFEHLRVDKKEFDQYMSDSVRTKIEKTIANY
;
A
#
# COMPACT_ATOMS: atom_id res chain seq x y z
N MET A 1 36.84 20.97 -9.58
CA MET A 1 37.87 20.17 -8.89
C MET A 1 37.17 19.00 -8.23
N SER A 2 37.48 17.76 -8.62
CA SER A 2 36.99 16.57 -7.88
C SER A 2 37.72 16.56 -6.53
N LEU A 3 36.94 16.60 -5.43
CA LEU A 3 37.47 16.56 -4.05
C LEU A 3 38.15 15.22 -3.71
N TYR A 4 37.87 14.16 -4.51
CA TYR A 4 38.36 12.81 -4.26
C TYR A 4 38.89 12.16 -5.55
N THR A 5 39.94 11.37 -5.42
CA THR A 5 40.47 10.57 -6.51
C THR A 5 39.68 9.28 -6.72
N LYS A 6 39.80 8.69 -7.91
CA LYS A 6 39.16 7.38 -8.19
C LYS A 6 39.68 6.27 -7.25
N GLU A 7 40.94 6.39 -6.82
CA GLU A 7 41.55 5.43 -5.89
C GLU A 7 40.91 5.51 -4.48
N GLU A 8 40.65 6.73 -3.99
CA GLU A 8 39.97 6.92 -2.72
C GLU A 8 38.51 6.38 -2.75
N PHE A 9 37.79 6.60 -3.85
CA PHE A 9 36.45 5.98 -4.03
C PHE A 9 36.52 4.46 -4.03
N ASN A 10 37.53 3.85 -4.65
CA ASN A 10 37.68 2.39 -4.63
C ASN A 10 38.00 1.85 -3.22
N LYS A 11 38.74 2.58 -2.40
CA LYS A 11 38.95 2.21 -0.99
C LYS A 11 37.64 2.29 -0.18
N LEU A 12 36.82 3.33 -0.39
CA LEU A 12 35.54 3.48 0.26
C LEU A 12 34.56 2.38 -0.17
N SER A 13 34.60 1.90 -1.42
CA SER A 13 33.73 0.83 -1.90
C SER A 13 33.97 -0.50 -1.15
N VAL A 14 35.19 -0.78 -0.73
CA VAL A 14 35.52 -1.96 0.07
C VAL A 14 34.82 -1.90 1.45
N MET A 15 34.77 -0.71 2.07
CA MET A 15 34.05 -0.51 3.33
C MET A 15 32.55 -0.67 3.11
N TYR A 16 32.02 -0.10 2.03
CA TYR A 16 30.60 -0.27 1.67
C TYR A 16 30.23 -1.73 1.43
N ASP A 17 31.06 -2.48 0.73
CA ASP A 17 30.85 -3.91 0.47
C ASP A 17 30.87 -4.74 1.76
N GLY A 18 31.67 -4.38 2.75
CA GLY A 18 31.70 -4.99 4.08
C GLY A 18 30.45 -4.70 4.93
N ASP A 19 29.79 -3.56 4.67
CA ASP A 19 28.63 -3.09 5.43
C ASP A 19 27.30 -3.25 4.67
N LYS A 20 27.23 -4.10 3.64
CA LYS A 20 26.02 -4.32 2.82
C LYS A 20 24.77 -4.71 3.61
N ASP A 21 24.94 -5.33 4.76
CA ASP A 21 23.84 -5.69 5.66
C ASP A 21 23.11 -4.44 6.23
N ARG A 22 23.77 -3.27 6.19
CA ARG A 22 23.19 -1.97 6.56
C ARG A 22 22.47 -1.27 5.40
N ASP A 23 22.51 -1.82 4.19
CA ASP A 23 21.91 -1.19 3.02
C ASP A 23 20.38 -1.12 3.13
N ALA A 24 19.89 0.09 3.38
CA ALA A 24 18.47 0.41 3.43
C ALA A 24 17.83 0.59 2.04
N THR A 25 18.59 0.47 0.95
CA THR A 25 18.13 0.78 -0.43
C THR A 25 16.88 -0.01 -0.82
N SER A 26 16.81 -1.29 -0.43
CA SER A 26 15.65 -2.14 -0.72
C SER A 26 14.40 -1.66 0.02
N LYS A 27 14.53 -1.23 1.27
CA LYS A 27 13.43 -0.67 2.08
C LYS A 27 12.96 0.66 1.52
N ILE A 28 13.90 1.57 1.19
CA ILE A 28 13.59 2.87 0.59
C ILE A 28 12.86 2.69 -0.74
N ARG A 29 13.27 1.75 -1.59
CA ARG A 29 12.56 1.42 -2.83
C ARG A 29 11.16 0.88 -2.58
N GLY A 30 10.97 0.07 -1.53
CA GLY A 30 9.66 -0.42 -1.13
C GLY A 30 8.71 0.73 -0.77
N PHE A 31 9.14 1.65 0.08
CA PHE A 31 8.35 2.84 0.46
C PHE A 31 8.08 3.76 -0.74
N LEU A 32 9.07 4.02 -1.59
CA LEU A 32 8.86 4.83 -2.79
C LEU A 32 7.85 4.18 -3.76
N PHE A 33 7.89 2.86 -3.88
CA PHE A 33 6.95 2.12 -4.70
C PHE A 33 5.52 2.20 -4.12
N GLN A 34 5.39 2.12 -2.80
CA GLN A 34 4.14 2.32 -2.07
C GLN A 34 3.58 3.73 -2.28
N ASP A 35 4.42 4.78 -2.19
CA ASP A 35 4.01 6.16 -2.47
C ASP A 35 3.46 6.30 -3.90
N TYR A 36 4.10 5.69 -4.89
CA TYR A 36 3.63 5.72 -6.27
C TYR A 36 2.26 5.04 -6.43
N ILE A 37 2.05 3.91 -5.75
CA ILE A 37 0.76 3.21 -5.74
C ILE A 37 -0.30 4.07 -5.05
N THR A 38 0.00 4.68 -3.92
CA THR A 38 -0.89 5.60 -3.20
C THR A 38 -1.36 6.74 -4.09
N ILE A 39 -0.44 7.40 -4.79
CA ILE A 39 -0.78 8.49 -5.72
C ILE A 39 -1.63 7.96 -6.88
N MET A 40 -1.28 6.80 -7.45
CA MET A 40 -2.05 6.22 -8.54
C MET A 40 -3.48 5.88 -8.13
N CYS A 41 -3.69 5.41 -6.89
CA CYS A 41 -5.02 5.20 -6.32
C CYS A 41 -5.79 6.51 -6.19
N LEU A 42 -5.15 7.58 -5.72
CA LEU A 42 -5.77 8.92 -5.62
C LEU A 42 -6.21 9.49 -6.97
N LEU A 43 -5.59 9.09 -8.07
CA LEU A 43 -5.97 9.53 -9.42
C LEU A 43 -7.24 8.85 -9.95
N GLN A 44 -7.75 7.80 -9.29
CA GLN A 44 -8.98 7.14 -9.69
C GLN A 44 -10.21 8.01 -9.34
N LYS A 45 -11.18 8.08 -10.25
CA LYS A 45 -12.34 8.98 -10.13
C LYS A 45 -13.27 8.66 -8.94
N GLN A 46 -13.39 7.38 -8.59
CA GLN A 46 -14.34 6.91 -7.58
C GLN A 46 -13.72 6.83 -6.17
N VAL A 47 -12.44 7.16 -6.04
CA VAL A 47 -11.77 7.17 -4.75
C VAL A 47 -12.22 8.40 -3.97
N LYS A 48 -12.57 8.19 -2.70
CA LYS A 48 -12.93 9.24 -1.76
C LYS A 48 -11.72 9.71 -0.98
N TYR A 49 -10.97 8.77 -0.41
CA TYR A 49 -9.71 9.02 0.28
C TYR A 49 -8.83 7.77 0.31
N VAL A 50 -7.55 7.97 0.56
CA VAL A 50 -6.56 6.92 0.72
C VAL A 50 -5.84 7.13 2.05
N CYS A 51 -5.53 6.03 2.76
CA CYS A 51 -4.63 6.06 3.92
C CYS A 51 -3.40 5.22 3.60
N SER A 52 -2.22 5.70 3.96
CA SER A 52 -1.00 4.90 3.94
C SER A 52 -0.67 4.44 5.36
N GLU A 53 -0.20 3.20 5.52
CA GLU A 53 0.24 2.64 6.81
C GLU A 53 -0.84 2.66 7.91
N TYR A 54 -2.13 2.45 7.56
CA TYR A 54 -3.20 2.39 8.56
C TYR A 54 -3.59 0.94 8.90
N LEU A 55 -4.27 0.22 8.01
CA LEU A 55 -4.53 -1.22 8.17
C LEU A 55 -3.52 -2.06 7.42
N GLU A 56 -3.24 -1.67 6.19
CA GLU A 56 -2.22 -2.24 5.33
C GLU A 56 -1.34 -1.13 4.74
N ASP A 57 -0.45 -1.49 3.82
CA ASP A 57 0.48 -0.54 3.22
C ASP A 57 -0.26 0.62 2.51
N VAL A 58 -1.42 0.33 1.87
CA VAL A 58 -2.31 1.34 1.25
C VAL A 58 -3.76 0.93 1.43
N ASP A 59 -4.56 1.78 2.05
CA ASP A 59 -5.98 1.58 2.25
C ASP A 59 -6.78 2.57 1.39
N VAL A 60 -7.66 2.05 0.53
CA VAL A 60 -8.42 2.86 -0.45
C VAL A 60 -9.91 2.79 -0.16
N PHE A 61 -10.53 3.94 0.05
CA PHE A 61 -11.95 4.07 0.31
C PHE A 61 -12.66 4.69 -0.89
N PHE A 62 -13.64 4.00 -1.42
CA PHE A 62 -14.40 4.42 -2.59
C PHE A 62 -15.74 5.07 -2.20
N GLU A 63 -16.30 5.87 -3.10
CA GLU A 63 -17.58 6.56 -2.89
C GLU A 63 -18.78 5.58 -2.74
N ASP A 64 -18.67 4.37 -3.31
CA ASP A 64 -19.72 3.33 -3.24
C ASP A 64 -19.67 2.49 -1.95
N GLY A 65 -18.79 2.81 -1.02
CA GLY A 65 -18.57 2.07 0.23
C GLY A 65 -17.64 0.86 0.09
N THR A 66 -17.04 0.62 -1.08
CA THR A 66 -15.97 -0.36 -1.22
C THR A 66 -14.71 0.13 -0.49
N PHE A 67 -14.03 -0.78 0.17
CA PHE A 67 -12.80 -0.56 0.90
C PHE A 67 -11.76 -1.58 0.46
N GLU A 68 -10.74 -1.14 -0.27
CA GLU A 68 -9.60 -1.99 -0.62
C GLU A 68 -8.47 -1.78 0.40
N PHE A 69 -7.99 -2.87 0.99
CA PHE A 69 -6.77 -2.88 1.79
C PHE A 69 -5.69 -3.62 1.03
N ILE A 70 -4.62 -2.89 0.72
CA ILE A 70 -3.61 -3.27 -0.27
C ILE A 70 -2.28 -3.49 0.41
N GLN A 71 -1.80 -4.73 0.39
CA GLN A 71 -0.42 -5.03 0.72
C GLN A 71 0.45 -4.76 -0.52
N VAL A 72 1.48 -3.94 -0.37
CA VAL A 72 2.41 -3.58 -1.44
C VAL A 72 3.75 -4.30 -1.25
N LYS A 73 4.23 -4.98 -2.30
CA LYS A 73 5.50 -5.70 -2.25
C LYS A 73 6.35 -5.46 -3.49
N TYR A 74 7.58 -5.05 -3.28
CA TYR A 74 8.57 -4.84 -4.34
C TYR A 74 9.72 -5.83 -4.21
N TYR A 75 9.68 -6.90 -5.01
CA TYR A 75 10.67 -7.99 -4.99
C TYR A 75 11.36 -8.18 -6.35
N PRO A 76 12.27 -7.30 -6.79
CA PRO A 76 12.89 -7.41 -8.10
C PRO A 76 13.81 -8.65 -8.24
N LYS A 77 14.35 -9.16 -7.13
CA LYS A 77 15.36 -10.24 -7.13
C LYS A 77 15.04 -11.41 -6.21
N THR A 78 14.17 -11.22 -5.20
CA THR A 78 13.89 -12.23 -4.17
C THR A 78 12.54 -12.89 -4.36
N ASN A 79 12.36 -14.10 -3.82
CA ASN A 79 11.07 -14.77 -3.82
C ASN A 79 10.21 -14.24 -2.66
N PRO A 80 8.98 -13.76 -2.93
CA PRO A 80 8.06 -13.39 -1.89
C PRO A 80 7.56 -14.64 -1.14
N ASN A 81 7.35 -14.51 0.16
CA ASN A 81 6.65 -15.52 0.94
C ASN A 81 5.13 -15.34 0.77
N ILE A 82 4.57 -15.88 -0.31
CA ILE A 82 3.13 -15.76 -0.62
C ILE A 82 2.26 -16.37 0.48
N LYS A 83 2.73 -17.42 1.13
CA LYS A 83 2.06 -17.99 2.31
C LYS A 83 1.85 -16.93 3.38
N GLU A 84 2.91 -16.28 3.81
CA GLU A 84 2.87 -15.26 4.86
C GLU A 84 1.98 -14.07 4.47
N ILE A 85 2.21 -13.52 3.27
CA ILE A 85 1.45 -12.38 2.76
C ILE A 85 -0.05 -12.70 2.69
N SER A 86 -0.42 -13.85 2.13
CA SER A 86 -1.84 -14.22 1.99
C SER A 86 -2.49 -14.54 3.34
N THR A 87 -1.75 -15.11 4.31
CA THR A 87 -2.29 -15.35 5.65
C THR A 87 -2.44 -14.06 6.44
N ASP A 88 -1.56 -13.05 6.22
CA ASP A 88 -1.69 -11.73 6.84
C ASP A 88 -2.93 -10.98 6.30
N LEU A 89 -3.13 -10.99 4.99
CA LEU A 89 -4.33 -10.40 4.38
C LEU A 89 -5.62 -11.13 4.81
N TYR A 90 -5.59 -12.45 4.95
CA TYR A 90 -6.73 -13.20 5.48
C TYR A 90 -7.00 -12.87 6.95
N TYR A 91 -5.98 -12.68 7.75
CA TYR A 91 -6.12 -12.20 9.13
C TYR A 91 -6.80 -10.84 9.21
N GLN A 92 -6.41 -9.89 8.37
CA GLN A 92 -7.05 -8.58 8.27
C GLN A 92 -8.51 -8.70 7.82
N TYR A 93 -8.77 -9.52 6.81
CA TYR A 93 -10.12 -9.79 6.32
C TYR A 93 -11.04 -10.31 7.43
N LEU A 94 -10.61 -11.30 8.21
CA LEU A 94 -11.38 -11.82 9.33
C LEU A 94 -11.66 -10.76 10.42
N ARG A 95 -10.67 -9.91 10.74
CA ARG A 95 -10.85 -8.82 11.70
C ARG A 95 -11.94 -7.85 11.24
N LEU A 96 -11.94 -7.48 9.96
CA LEU A 96 -12.96 -6.61 9.38
C LEU A 96 -14.34 -7.26 9.40
N GLN A 97 -14.43 -8.57 9.17
CA GLN A 97 -15.70 -9.31 9.27
C GLN A 97 -16.27 -9.26 10.70
N ILE A 98 -15.43 -9.44 11.73
CA ILE A 98 -15.86 -9.36 13.14
C ILE A 98 -16.35 -7.97 13.49
N LEU A 99 -15.68 -6.92 13.01
CA LEU A 99 -16.05 -5.52 13.27
C LEU A 99 -17.40 -5.16 12.63
N GLN A 100 -18.00 -6.06 11.86
CA GLN A 100 -19.31 -5.85 11.21
C GLN A 100 -19.35 -4.53 10.44
N SER A 101 -18.23 -4.20 9.81
CA SER A 101 -18.13 -2.99 9.01
C SER A 101 -19.14 -3.02 7.87
N THR A 102 -19.81 -1.90 7.64
CA THR A 102 -20.67 -1.70 6.47
C THR A 102 -19.87 -1.58 5.18
N LEU A 103 -18.54 -1.50 5.28
CA LEU A 103 -17.64 -1.43 4.14
C LEU A 103 -17.53 -2.79 3.47
N LYS A 104 -17.62 -2.81 2.15
CA LYS A 104 -17.29 -4.00 1.36
C LYS A 104 -15.75 -4.12 1.30
N ALA A 105 -15.18 -4.93 2.19
CA ALA A 105 -13.75 -5.11 2.34
C ALA A 105 -13.18 -6.01 1.23
N VAL A 106 -12.19 -5.50 0.50
CA VAL A 106 -11.57 -6.17 -0.66
C VAL A 106 -10.05 -6.26 -0.44
N PRO A 107 -9.51 -7.45 -0.17
CA PRO A 107 -8.07 -7.66 -0.01
C PRO A 107 -7.34 -7.63 -1.35
N ARG A 108 -6.22 -6.92 -1.42
CA ARG A 108 -5.37 -6.81 -2.61
C ARG A 108 -3.90 -7.05 -2.26
N LEU A 109 -3.20 -7.72 -3.16
CA LEU A 109 -1.73 -7.74 -3.17
C LEU A 109 -1.23 -7.06 -4.45
N TYR A 110 -0.57 -5.91 -4.31
CA TYR A 110 0.13 -5.25 -5.40
C TYR A 110 1.59 -5.62 -5.33
N ILE A 111 2.08 -6.33 -6.34
CA ILE A 111 3.43 -6.90 -6.30
C ILE A 111 4.19 -6.70 -7.60
N HIS A 112 5.44 -6.21 -7.48
CA HIS A 112 6.42 -6.32 -8.56
C HIS A 112 7.30 -7.55 -8.35
N ARG A 113 7.21 -8.51 -9.27
CA ARG A 113 7.99 -9.76 -9.24
C ARG A 113 8.04 -10.42 -10.62
N LYS A 114 9.22 -10.94 -11.00
CA LYS A 114 9.39 -11.81 -12.18
C LYS A 114 10.06 -13.13 -11.74
N PRO A 115 9.50 -14.32 -12.05
CA PRO A 115 8.21 -14.56 -12.71
C PRO A 115 7.00 -14.15 -11.82
N LYS A 116 5.83 -14.02 -12.43
CA LYS A 116 4.58 -13.70 -11.74
C LYS A 116 4.26 -14.76 -10.70
N VAL A 117 3.76 -14.34 -9.55
CA VAL A 117 3.25 -15.24 -8.51
C VAL A 117 1.80 -15.63 -8.81
N LYS A 118 1.39 -16.78 -8.30
CA LYS A 118 0.01 -17.25 -8.44
C LYS A 118 -0.75 -17.00 -7.14
N LYS A 119 -2.02 -16.70 -7.26
CA LYS A 119 -2.96 -16.66 -6.15
C LYS A 119 -3.06 -18.07 -5.56
N PRO A 120 -2.98 -18.23 -4.23
CA PRO A 120 -3.13 -19.53 -3.61
C PRO A 120 -4.53 -20.11 -3.82
N THR A 121 -4.60 -21.42 -3.98
CA THR A 121 -5.84 -22.17 -4.03
C THR A 121 -6.47 -22.30 -2.64
N PHE A 122 -7.72 -22.78 -2.59
CA PHE A 122 -8.40 -23.06 -1.32
C PHE A 122 -7.60 -24.07 -0.45
N ASP A 123 -7.12 -25.16 -1.03
CA ASP A 123 -6.36 -26.18 -0.31
C ASP A 123 -5.00 -25.66 0.19
N GLU A 124 -4.32 -24.85 -0.59
CA GLU A 124 -3.09 -24.18 -0.18
C GLU A 124 -3.36 -23.23 1.00
N MET A 125 -4.39 -22.39 0.91
CA MET A 125 -4.75 -21.49 2.01
C MET A 125 -5.15 -22.26 3.27
N LYS A 126 -5.94 -23.35 3.14
CA LYS A 126 -6.29 -24.24 4.24
C LYS A 126 -5.04 -24.78 4.94
N ALA A 127 -4.04 -25.22 4.17
CA ALA A 127 -2.76 -25.66 4.70
C ALA A 127 -1.95 -24.51 5.33
N TYR A 128 -2.00 -23.30 4.74
CA TYR A 128 -1.28 -22.14 5.23
C TYR A 128 -1.75 -21.68 6.60
N ILE A 129 -3.07 -21.67 6.84
CA ILE A 129 -3.63 -21.27 8.14
C ILE A 129 -3.45 -22.33 9.24
N GLY A 130 -2.93 -23.52 8.88
CA GLY A 130 -2.56 -24.56 9.85
C GLY A 130 -3.73 -25.21 10.58
N LEU A 131 -4.96 -24.98 10.14
CA LEU A 131 -6.15 -25.63 10.69
C LEU A 131 -6.29 -27.01 10.09
N GLY A 132 -6.48 -28.03 10.93
CA GLY A 132 -6.62 -29.43 10.54
C GLY A 132 -7.66 -29.66 9.44
N ASN A 133 -7.93 -30.92 9.07
CA ASN A 133 -8.72 -31.31 7.92
C ASN A 133 -10.17 -30.80 7.88
N THR A 134 -10.67 -30.22 8.97
CA THR A 134 -12.04 -29.69 9.09
C THR A 134 -11.99 -28.23 9.55
N LEU A 135 -12.34 -27.32 8.65
CA LEU A 135 -12.63 -25.95 9.04
C LEU A 135 -13.98 -25.93 9.77
N ARG A 136 -14.12 -25.03 10.74
CA ARG A 136 -15.37 -24.83 11.45
C ARG A 136 -16.42 -24.23 10.52
N LYS A 137 -17.69 -24.41 10.85
CA LYS A 137 -18.76 -23.60 10.26
C LYS A 137 -18.49 -22.14 10.62
N SER A 138 -18.86 -21.23 9.72
CA SER A 138 -18.73 -19.80 9.98
C SER A 138 -19.41 -19.45 11.31
N MET A 139 -18.74 -18.65 12.11
CA MET A 139 -19.34 -18.11 13.33
C MET A 139 -20.35 -17.04 12.91
N ASP A 140 -21.52 -17.05 13.55
CA ASP A 140 -22.47 -15.96 13.39
C ASP A 140 -22.00 -14.73 14.16
N TYR A 141 -21.40 -13.79 13.45
CA TYR A 141 -20.87 -12.55 14.02
C TYR A 141 -21.98 -11.64 14.57
N SER A 142 -23.23 -11.83 14.14
CA SER A 142 -24.35 -11.02 14.60
C SER A 142 -24.60 -11.16 16.12
N ASN A 143 -24.12 -12.26 16.71
CA ASN A 143 -24.22 -12.53 18.13
C ASN A 143 -23.10 -11.86 18.98
N ILE A 144 -22.10 -11.22 18.36
CA ILE A 144 -21.07 -10.46 19.08
C ILE A 144 -21.62 -9.05 19.34
N VAL A 145 -22.05 -8.79 20.55
CA VAL A 145 -22.64 -7.51 20.97
C VAL A 145 -21.62 -6.37 20.92
N ASP A 146 -20.38 -6.64 21.29
CA ASP A 146 -19.29 -5.69 21.24
C ASP A 146 -18.04 -6.32 20.56
N PRO A 147 -17.92 -6.16 19.22
CA PRO A 147 -16.81 -6.73 18.47
C PRO A 147 -15.44 -6.23 18.91
N VAL A 148 -15.32 -4.96 19.33
CA VAL A 148 -14.05 -4.36 19.74
C VAL A 148 -13.58 -5.00 21.06
N THR A 149 -14.43 -5.09 22.05
CA THR A 149 -14.11 -5.77 23.32
C THR A 149 -13.86 -7.26 23.09
N TRP A 150 -14.63 -7.89 22.20
CA TRP A 150 -14.40 -9.30 21.87
C TRP A 150 -12.98 -9.54 21.29
N LEU A 151 -12.54 -8.71 20.33
CA LEU A 151 -11.20 -8.78 19.77
C LEU A 151 -10.11 -8.56 20.85
N LYS A 152 -10.30 -7.55 21.71
CA LYS A 152 -9.36 -7.25 22.81
C LYS A 152 -9.22 -8.42 23.76
N THR A 153 -10.34 -9.05 24.14
CA THR A 153 -10.38 -10.12 25.14
C THR A 153 -9.93 -11.47 24.61
N ASN A 154 -10.23 -11.80 23.34
CA ASN A 154 -10.00 -13.13 22.81
C ASN A 154 -8.76 -13.22 21.90
N ILE A 155 -8.37 -12.09 21.25
CA ILE A 155 -7.31 -12.10 20.25
C ILE A 155 -6.10 -11.30 20.74
N TYR A 156 -6.30 -10.06 21.21
CA TYR A 156 -5.20 -9.15 21.58
C TYR A 156 -4.70 -9.37 23.03
N THR A 157 -4.92 -10.56 23.59
CA THR A 157 -4.41 -10.94 24.92
C THR A 157 -2.89 -11.09 24.98
N THR A 158 -2.24 -11.07 23.85
CA THR A 158 -0.78 -11.19 23.69
C THR A 158 -0.25 -10.14 22.72
N ASN A 159 0.98 -9.68 22.95
CA ASN A 159 1.68 -8.75 22.04
C ASN A 159 2.35 -9.47 20.85
N LYS A 160 2.25 -10.80 20.75
CA LYS A 160 2.84 -11.58 19.67
C LYS A 160 1.85 -11.70 18.51
N LYS A 161 2.08 -10.99 17.41
CA LYS A 161 1.21 -10.96 16.23
C LYS A 161 0.90 -12.36 15.66
N ASP A 162 1.88 -13.26 15.65
CA ASP A 162 1.67 -14.63 15.16
C ASP A 162 0.71 -15.44 16.06
N VAL A 163 0.78 -15.24 17.37
CA VAL A 163 -0.15 -15.86 18.31
C VAL A 163 -1.55 -15.29 18.15
N GLN A 164 -1.69 -13.98 18.01
CA GLN A 164 -2.98 -13.32 17.71
C GLN A 164 -3.60 -13.88 16.43
N LYS A 165 -2.79 -14.01 15.37
CA LYS A 165 -3.20 -14.57 14.08
C LYS A 165 -3.70 -16.01 14.24
N GLN A 166 -2.95 -16.86 14.93
CA GLN A 166 -3.35 -18.25 15.21
C GLN A 166 -4.64 -18.33 16.02
N ASN A 167 -4.78 -17.51 17.07
CA ASN A 167 -5.98 -17.44 17.89
C ASN A 167 -7.21 -17.05 17.06
N LEU A 168 -7.05 -16.05 16.18
CA LEU A 168 -8.13 -15.61 15.31
C LEU A 168 -8.51 -16.71 14.30
N PHE A 169 -7.55 -17.36 13.66
CA PHE A 169 -7.83 -18.49 12.76
C PHE A 169 -8.54 -19.63 13.48
N ALA A 170 -8.09 -19.98 14.68
CA ALA A 170 -8.74 -21.02 15.47
C ALA A 170 -10.17 -20.67 15.86
N ALA A 171 -10.48 -19.40 16.12
CA ALA A 171 -11.82 -18.95 16.49
C ALA A 171 -12.76 -18.78 15.29
N MET A 172 -12.26 -18.24 14.17
CA MET A 172 -13.09 -17.62 13.14
C MET A 172 -12.93 -18.22 11.75
N ALA A 173 -11.80 -18.90 11.44
CA ALA A 173 -11.64 -19.47 10.11
C ALA A 173 -12.65 -20.59 9.84
N SER A 174 -13.29 -20.52 8.70
CA SER A 174 -14.27 -21.48 8.19
C SER A 174 -14.12 -21.64 6.69
N GLU A 175 -14.78 -22.65 6.11
CA GLU A 175 -14.80 -22.80 4.65
C GLU A 175 -15.49 -21.61 3.97
N ASP A 176 -16.57 -21.09 4.57
CA ASP A 176 -17.31 -19.96 4.04
C ASP A 176 -16.46 -18.67 4.08
N SER A 177 -15.81 -18.38 5.22
CA SER A 177 -14.96 -17.19 5.34
C SER A 177 -13.74 -17.26 4.41
N LEU A 178 -13.17 -18.46 4.23
CA LEU A 178 -12.02 -18.67 3.34
C LEU A 178 -12.44 -18.53 1.86
N ASN A 179 -13.58 -19.08 1.47
CA ASN A 179 -14.13 -18.90 0.14
C ASN A 179 -14.48 -17.42 -0.14
N GLY A 180 -15.10 -16.74 0.84
CA GLY A 180 -15.37 -15.31 0.75
C GLY A 180 -14.10 -14.49 0.53
N PHE A 181 -13.08 -14.73 1.35
CA PHE A 181 -11.77 -14.10 1.16
C PHE A 181 -11.18 -14.38 -0.23
N LEU A 182 -11.13 -15.64 -0.66
CA LEU A 182 -10.56 -16.01 -1.95
C LEU A 182 -11.37 -15.47 -3.13
N THR A 183 -12.66 -15.24 -2.97
CA THR A 183 -13.49 -14.61 -4.02
C THR A 183 -13.07 -13.16 -4.23
N GLU A 184 -12.84 -12.40 -3.15
CA GLU A 184 -12.50 -10.98 -3.21
C GLU A 184 -10.98 -10.74 -3.39
N TYR A 185 -10.12 -11.63 -2.85
CA TYR A 185 -8.66 -11.48 -2.91
C TYR A 185 -8.14 -11.55 -4.34
N ASP A 186 -7.31 -10.60 -4.71
CA ASP A 186 -6.62 -10.57 -6.00
C ASP A 186 -5.15 -10.17 -5.89
N ILE A 187 -4.34 -10.66 -6.85
CA ILE A 187 -2.92 -10.32 -6.98
C ILE A 187 -2.71 -9.51 -8.24
N SER A 188 -2.44 -8.24 -8.07
CA SER A 188 -2.11 -7.31 -9.16
C SER A 188 -0.60 -7.23 -9.36
N HIS A 189 -0.13 -7.69 -10.52
CA HIS A 189 1.29 -7.64 -10.87
C HIS A 189 1.64 -6.27 -11.45
N GLN A 190 2.48 -5.55 -10.73
CA GLN A 190 2.87 -4.20 -11.06
C GLN A 190 4.13 -4.16 -11.92
N LEU A 191 4.31 -3.06 -12.63
CA LEU A 191 5.51 -2.73 -13.40
C LEU A 191 6.72 -2.59 -12.49
N ASP A 192 7.93 -2.62 -13.05
CA ASP A 192 9.13 -2.17 -12.33
C ASP A 192 8.96 -0.72 -11.86
N ILE A 193 9.62 -0.36 -10.77
CA ILE A 193 9.47 0.97 -10.15
C ILE A 193 9.75 2.13 -11.13
N ASN A 194 10.71 1.96 -12.06
CA ASN A 194 11.01 2.99 -13.05
C ASN A 194 9.92 3.06 -14.13
N GLU A 195 9.43 1.92 -14.60
CA GLU A 195 8.32 1.85 -15.55
C GLU A 195 7.04 2.39 -14.90
N TYR A 196 6.79 2.02 -13.64
CA TYR A 196 5.63 2.52 -12.88
C TYR A 196 5.68 4.04 -12.69
N LYS A 197 6.86 4.60 -12.38
CA LYS A 197 7.10 6.04 -12.30
C LYS A 197 6.70 6.76 -13.60
N VAL A 198 7.09 6.22 -14.76
CA VAL A 198 6.75 6.81 -16.06
C VAL A 198 5.23 6.79 -16.29
N GLU A 199 4.56 5.68 -15.98
CA GLU A 199 3.10 5.61 -16.11
C GLU A 199 2.37 6.54 -15.14
N LEU A 200 2.87 6.68 -13.91
CA LEU A 200 2.36 7.63 -12.93
C LEU A 200 2.52 9.08 -13.42
N MET A 201 3.68 9.44 -13.94
CA MET A 201 3.93 10.77 -14.50
C MET A 201 2.96 11.10 -15.64
N LYS A 202 2.71 10.16 -16.55
CA LYS A 202 1.70 10.31 -17.62
C LYS A 202 0.28 10.44 -17.05
N ALA A 203 -0.05 9.67 -16.02
CA ALA A 203 -1.36 9.74 -15.38
C ALA A 203 -1.57 11.09 -14.69
N LEU A 204 -0.57 11.60 -13.99
CA LEU A 204 -0.59 12.94 -13.40
C LEU A 204 -0.79 14.02 -14.46
N ALA A 205 -0.03 13.98 -15.56
CA ALA A 205 -0.17 14.96 -16.66
C ALA A 205 -1.55 14.92 -17.33
N ARG A 206 -2.18 13.74 -17.44
CA ARG A 206 -3.58 13.64 -17.94
C ARG A 206 -4.61 14.26 -16.98
N ASN A 207 -4.39 14.15 -15.66
CA ASN A 207 -5.30 14.72 -14.67
C ASN A 207 -5.06 16.22 -14.43
N TYR A 208 -3.82 16.67 -14.58
CA TYR A 208 -3.39 18.06 -14.37
C TYR A 208 -2.61 18.55 -15.60
N PRO A 209 -3.29 18.80 -16.72
CA PRO A 209 -2.63 19.15 -17.99
C PRO A 209 -1.92 20.51 -17.88
N ASN A 210 -0.80 20.62 -18.56
CA ASN A 210 -0.13 21.91 -18.74
C ASN A 210 -0.95 22.77 -19.72
N THR A 211 -1.39 23.92 -19.26
CA THR A 211 -2.12 24.88 -20.12
C THR A 211 -1.18 25.83 -20.86
N ASP A 212 0.11 25.77 -20.58
CA ASP A 212 1.13 26.58 -21.26
C ASP A 212 1.63 25.85 -22.51
N SER A 213 1.33 26.38 -23.68
CA SER A 213 1.60 25.75 -24.98
C SER A 213 3.10 25.67 -25.37
N GLY A 214 4.00 26.24 -24.58
CA GLY A 214 5.46 26.28 -24.85
C GLY A 214 6.32 25.42 -23.91
N GLY A 215 5.73 24.75 -22.92
CA GLY A 215 6.46 24.02 -21.89
C GLY A 215 6.94 22.62 -22.32
N ASN A 216 8.10 22.20 -21.81
CA ASN A 216 8.58 20.83 -21.95
C ASN A 216 7.69 19.88 -21.13
N GLU A 217 7.01 18.96 -21.80
CA GLU A 217 6.07 18.01 -21.16
C GLU A 217 6.76 17.11 -20.10
N GLU A 218 7.98 16.65 -20.37
CA GLU A 218 8.74 15.84 -19.42
C GLU A 218 9.05 16.63 -18.13
N HIS A 219 9.43 17.90 -18.28
CA HIS A 219 9.67 18.76 -17.12
C HIS A 219 8.39 18.98 -16.32
N TRP A 220 7.26 19.17 -17.01
CA TRP A 220 5.95 19.29 -16.36
C TRP A 220 5.57 18.04 -15.56
N GLN A 221 5.73 16.86 -16.14
CA GLN A 221 5.49 15.59 -15.50
C GLN A 221 6.35 15.41 -14.24
N LEU A 222 7.62 15.81 -14.27
CA LEU A 222 8.52 15.75 -13.10
C LEU A 222 8.06 16.69 -11.99
N ILE A 223 7.57 17.87 -12.32
CA ILE A 223 7.01 18.81 -11.34
C ILE A 223 5.78 18.21 -10.65
N LEU A 224 4.84 17.69 -11.43
CA LEU A 224 3.62 17.08 -10.89
C LEU A 224 3.94 15.90 -9.97
N LEU A 225 4.90 15.05 -10.36
CA LEU A 225 5.36 13.95 -9.53
C LEU A 225 5.96 14.45 -8.21
N GLY A 226 6.82 15.47 -8.27
CA GLY A 226 7.43 16.08 -7.07
C GLY A 226 6.37 16.67 -6.12
N LEU A 227 5.37 17.37 -6.65
CA LEU A 227 4.26 17.91 -5.86
C LEU A 227 3.43 16.80 -5.21
N ALA A 228 3.06 15.78 -5.96
CA ALA A 228 2.26 14.67 -5.46
C ALA A 228 2.99 13.89 -4.34
N ILE A 229 4.28 13.57 -4.53
CA ILE A 229 5.10 12.90 -3.51
C ILE A 229 5.21 13.79 -2.27
N SER A 230 5.54 15.07 -2.42
CA SER A 230 5.64 16.01 -1.31
C SER A 230 4.33 16.09 -0.51
N TYR A 231 3.18 16.07 -1.20
CA TYR A 231 1.88 16.09 -0.53
C TYR A 231 1.63 14.84 0.32
N ILE A 232 1.92 13.66 -0.23
CA ILE A 232 1.77 12.39 0.49
C ILE A 232 2.72 12.33 1.68
N GLN A 233 3.99 12.69 1.49
CA GLN A 233 5.03 12.54 2.51
C GLN A 233 4.87 13.50 3.71
N ARG A 234 4.11 14.59 3.59
CA ARG A 234 3.76 15.46 4.75
C ARG A 234 3.13 14.69 5.91
N ARG A 235 2.48 13.56 5.65
CA ARG A 235 1.83 12.74 6.68
C ARG A 235 2.83 11.97 7.52
N TYR A 236 4.01 11.66 6.99
CA TYR A 236 5.08 11.00 7.74
C TYR A 236 5.78 11.94 8.73
N GLU A 237 5.54 13.25 8.62
CA GLU A 237 6.03 14.25 9.57
C GLU A 237 5.16 14.36 10.82
N LEU A 238 3.96 13.78 10.80
CA LEU A 238 3.02 13.84 11.91
C LEU A 238 3.40 12.80 12.97
N VAL A 239 3.35 13.22 14.24
CA VAL A 239 3.71 12.37 15.38
C VAL A 239 2.62 11.34 15.67
N ASP A 240 1.37 11.71 15.44
CA ASP A 240 0.20 10.86 15.68
C ASP A 240 -0.21 10.12 14.41
N SER A 241 -0.27 8.79 14.51
CA SER A 241 -0.63 7.89 13.40
C SER A 241 -2.09 7.44 13.47
N ASP A 242 -3.01 8.34 13.83
CA ASP A 242 -4.43 8.04 13.77
C ASP A 242 -4.98 8.15 12.33
N PHE A 243 -6.19 7.63 12.13
CA PHE A 243 -6.84 7.62 10.83
C PHE A 243 -6.96 9.01 10.19
N GLU A 244 -7.32 10.04 10.97
CA GLU A 244 -7.51 11.39 10.45
C GLU A 244 -6.20 12.02 9.95
N HIS A 245 -5.09 11.70 10.61
CA HIS A 245 -3.77 12.20 10.21
C HIS A 245 -3.19 11.44 9.00
N LEU A 246 -3.45 10.13 8.90
CA LEU A 246 -2.97 9.30 7.78
C LEU A 246 -3.83 9.44 6.52
N ARG A 247 -5.06 9.93 6.65
CA ARG A 247 -6.00 10.08 5.55
C ARG A 247 -5.57 11.16 4.56
N VAL A 248 -5.60 10.82 3.28
CA VAL A 248 -5.49 11.75 2.16
C VAL A 248 -6.85 11.85 1.48
N ASP A 249 -7.56 12.93 1.68
CA ASP A 249 -8.80 13.21 0.96
C ASP A 249 -8.49 13.54 -0.50
N LYS A 250 -9.21 12.90 -1.43
CA LYS A 250 -8.99 13.09 -2.86
C LYS A 250 -9.28 14.54 -3.30
N LYS A 251 -10.33 15.16 -2.78
CA LYS A 251 -10.69 16.54 -3.16
C LYS A 251 -9.62 17.53 -2.68
N GLU A 252 -9.10 17.33 -1.47
CA GLU A 252 -8.00 18.15 -0.95
C GLU A 252 -6.72 17.97 -1.76
N PHE A 253 -6.41 16.73 -2.15
CA PHE A 253 -5.29 16.44 -3.03
C PHE A 253 -5.45 17.09 -4.40
N ASP A 254 -6.62 16.94 -5.04
CA ASP A 254 -6.90 17.55 -6.35
C ASP A 254 -6.84 19.09 -6.27
N GLN A 255 -7.33 19.70 -5.19
CA GLN A 255 -7.25 21.13 -4.95
C GLN A 255 -5.79 21.59 -4.80
N TYR A 256 -5.01 20.90 -3.96
CA TYR A 256 -3.59 21.20 -3.79
C TYR A 256 -2.80 21.13 -5.10
N MET A 257 -3.03 20.08 -5.89
CA MET A 257 -2.36 19.91 -7.19
C MET A 257 -2.74 21.03 -8.14
N SER A 258 -4.03 21.37 -8.23
CA SER A 258 -4.54 22.43 -9.13
C SER A 258 -4.02 23.81 -8.72
N ASP A 259 -4.03 24.14 -7.44
CA ASP A 259 -3.54 25.44 -6.95
C ASP A 259 -2.03 25.60 -7.13
N SER A 260 -1.27 24.53 -6.90
CA SER A 260 0.19 24.52 -7.10
C SER A 260 0.56 24.72 -8.57
N VAL A 261 -0.21 24.13 -9.48
CA VAL A 261 -0.09 24.31 -10.92
C VAL A 261 -0.39 25.77 -11.32
N ARG A 262 -1.51 26.31 -10.85
CA ARG A 262 -1.93 27.69 -11.14
C ARG A 262 -0.91 28.72 -10.64
N THR A 263 -0.46 28.61 -9.41
CA THR A 263 0.53 29.53 -8.82
C THR A 263 1.85 29.54 -9.60
N LYS A 264 2.26 28.40 -10.14
CA LYS A 264 3.48 28.32 -10.95
C LYS A 264 3.32 29.03 -12.29
N ILE A 265 2.18 28.85 -12.96
CA ILE A 265 1.87 29.53 -14.23
C ILE A 265 1.85 31.04 -14.00
N GLU A 266 1.16 31.54 -12.97
CA GLU A 266 1.09 32.97 -12.65
C GLU A 266 2.48 33.58 -12.38
N LYS A 267 3.36 32.89 -11.67
CA LYS A 267 4.75 33.33 -11.43
C LYS A 267 5.60 33.35 -12.71
N THR A 268 5.36 32.39 -13.59
CA THR A 268 6.07 32.36 -14.89
C THR A 268 5.64 33.54 -15.76
N ILE A 269 4.34 33.83 -15.85
CA ILE A 269 3.81 34.98 -16.60
C ILE A 269 4.32 36.32 -16.02
N ALA A 270 4.39 36.44 -14.69
CA ALA A 270 4.86 37.67 -14.05
C ALA A 270 6.36 37.98 -14.25
N ASN A 271 7.15 37.01 -14.70
CA ASN A 271 8.59 37.14 -14.96
C ASN A 271 8.93 37.38 -16.43
N TYR A 272 7.93 37.50 -17.31
CA TYR A 272 8.02 37.92 -18.71
C TYR A 272 7.43 39.32 -18.86
#